data_7af210b43d9840b7de9eb57ec4a5ed18
#
_entry.id   7af210b43d9840b7de9eb57ec4a5ed18
#
_cell.length_a   1.000
_cell.length_b   1.000
_cell.length_c   1.000
_cell.angle_alpha   90.00
_cell.angle_beta   90.00
_cell.angle_gamma   90.00
#
_symmetry.space_group_name_H-M   'P 1'
#
loop_
_entity.id
_entity.type
_entity.pdbx_description
1 polymer ?
#
loop_
_entity_poly.entity_id
_entity_poly.type
_entity_poly.pdbx_seq_one_letter_code
_entity_poly.pdbx_strand_id
1 'polypeptide(L)'
;MLRTLTRRPGLRELALFLAAYLLYTAGRFVAIGDAGTAIDNAHGIVDLEQLLGIDIEGGVQRALDGSSLLWLLNHIYLAAQLVVVPGALIVLFRRSRKHYEQLRNTILATWLVALPIYALFPVAPPRLAGIGLVDTITAQTGVALDSKLTTSMYNEYAAVPSLHAGFAVAVSFALAAMATRRRWKVAAWLWAPTVSLAVVATGNHFVTDIVAGVAVTVVGALTGRAVVRIASGERELGGGGAAPALATSG
;
A
#
# COMPACT_ATOMS: atom_id res chain seq x y z
N MET A 1 22.35 -0.49 -22.47
CA MET A 1 21.35 -0.07 -21.48
C MET A 1 21.33 -0.97 -20.23
N LEU A 2 21.22 -2.30 -20.31
CA LEU A 2 21.27 -3.22 -19.14
C LEU A 2 22.55 -3.12 -18.29
N ARG A 3 23.74 -2.98 -18.90
CA ARG A 3 25.03 -2.82 -18.18
C ARG A 3 25.14 -1.52 -17.37
N THR A 4 24.39 -0.47 -17.71
CA THR A 4 24.40 0.82 -16.98
C THR A 4 23.54 0.75 -15.73
N LEU A 5 22.45 -0.03 -15.76
CA LEU A 5 21.54 -0.23 -14.63
C LEU A 5 22.21 -1.00 -13.48
N THR A 6 23.10 -1.96 -13.79
CA THR A 6 23.83 -2.73 -12.77
C THR A 6 24.86 -1.90 -12.01
N ARG A 7 25.36 -0.81 -12.60
CA ARG A 7 26.37 0.07 -11.99
C ARG A 7 25.76 1.20 -11.13
N ARG A 8 24.42 1.46 -11.22
CA ARG A 8 23.74 2.54 -10.49
C ARG A 8 22.54 1.96 -9.73
N PRO A 9 22.74 1.58 -8.45
CA PRO A 9 21.69 0.90 -7.67
C PRO A 9 20.38 1.69 -7.60
N GLY A 10 20.42 3.03 -7.53
CA GLY A 10 19.23 3.87 -7.54
C GLY A 10 18.41 3.78 -8.84
N LEU A 11 19.07 3.73 -10.01
CA LEU A 11 18.36 3.58 -11.30
C LEU A 11 17.72 2.19 -11.44
N ARG A 12 18.35 1.16 -10.91
CA ARG A 12 17.77 -0.18 -10.87
C ARG A 12 16.48 -0.21 -10.04
N GLU A 13 16.50 0.40 -8.87
CA GLU A 13 15.34 0.46 -7.99
C GLU A 13 14.21 1.29 -8.63
N LEU A 14 14.54 2.44 -9.22
CA LEU A 14 13.57 3.25 -9.96
C LEU A 14 12.93 2.46 -11.11
N ALA A 15 13.73 1.73 -11.90
CA ALA A 15 13.22 0.89 -12.99
C ALA A 15 12.31 -0.23 -12.47
N LEU A 16 12.64 -0.84 -11.32
CA LEU A 16 11.82 -1.85 -10.68
C LEU A 16 10.45 -1.30 -10.27
N PHE A 17 10.42 -0.14 -9.59
CA PHE A 17 9.16 0.49 -9.21
C PHE A 17 8.34 0.96 -10.40
N LEU A 18 8.99 1.51 -11.43
CA LEU A 18 8.30 1.91 -12.66
C LEU A 18 7.68 0.69 -13.37
N ALA A 19 8.43 -0.41 -13.49
CA ALA A 19 7.91 -1.65 -14.08
C ALA A 19 6.74 -2.21 -13.26
N ALA A 20 6.84 -2.23 -11.93
CA ALA A 20 5.77 -2.68 -11.05
C ALA A 20 4.53 -1.76 -11.13
N TYR A 21 4.72 -0.44 -11.22
CA TYR A 21 3.63 0.51 -11.42
C TYR A 21 2.94 0.34 -12.79
N LEU A 22 3.72 0.13 -13.85
CA LEU A 22 3.17 -0.15 -15.18
C LEU A 22 2.39 -1.46 -15.21
N LEU A 23 2.91 -2.49 -14.55
CA LEU A 23 2.20 -3.78 -14.41
C LEU A 23 0.90 -3.61 -13.61
N TYR A 24 0.94 -2.87 -12.49
CA TYR A 24 -0.25 -2.51 -11.72
C TYR A 24 -1.26 -1.77 -12.59
N THR A 25 -0.82 -0.76 -13.34
CA THR A 25 -1.69 0.02 -14.22
C THR A 25 -2.28 -0.84 -15.35
N ALA A 26 -1.50 -1.72 -15.95
CA ALA A 26 -2.00 -2.67 -16.96
C ALA A 26 -3.02 -3.65 -16.36
N GLY A 27 -2.73 -4.23 -15.19
CA GLY A 27 -3.66 -5.11 -14.46
C GLY A 27 -4.97 -4.42 -14.11
N ARG A 28 -4.93 -3.15 -13.80
CA ARG A 28 -6.11 -2.33 -13.52
C ARG A 28 -7.08 -2.23 -14.71
N PHE A 29 -6.58 -2.10 -15.94
CA PHE A 29 -7.45 -2.08 -17.13
C PHE A 29 -8.21 -3.38 -17.34
N VAL A 30 -7.67 -4.49 -16.82
CA VAL A 30 -8.33 -5.81 -16.82
C VAL A 30 -9.30 -5.92 -15.64
N ALA A 31 -9.04 -5.19 -14.56
CA ALA A 31 -9.73 -5.26 -13.27
C ALA A 31 -10.76 -4.13 -13.07
N ILE A 32 -11.16 -3.41 -14.12
CA ILE A 32 -12.25 -2.44 -14.03
C ILE A 32 -13.55 -3.22 -13.84
N GLY A 33 -13.98 -3.35 -12.59
CA GLY A 33 -15.28 -3.94 -12.26
C GLY A 33 -16.43 -3.08 -12.77
N ASP A 34 -17.57 -3.72 -13.00
CA ASP A 34 -18.82 -3.02 -13.22
C ASP A 34 -19.23 -2.19 -11.99
N ALA A 35 -19.65 -0.95 -12.21
CA ALA A 35 -20.04 -0.03 -11.13
C ALA A 35 -21.18 -0.59 -10.25
N GLY A 36 -22.16 -1.26 -10.89
CA GLY A 36 -23.27 -1.90 -10.16
C GLY A 36 -22.77 -2.96 -9.20
N THR A 37 -21.98 -3.91 -9.71
CA THR A 37 -21.36 -4.96 -8.89
C THR A 37 -20.51 -4.38 -7.75
N ALA A 38 -19.77 -3.31 -8.00
CA ALA A 38 -18.93 -2.69 -6.98
C ALA A 38 -19.76 -2.02 -5.87
N ILE A 39 -20.89 -1.42 -6.20
CA ILE A 39 -21.84 -0.84 -5.24
C ILE A 39 -22.54 -1.95 -4.46
N ASP A 40 -23.00 -3.01 -5.10
CA ASP A 40 -23.64 -4.15 -4.44
C ASP A 40 -22.70 -4.80 -3.43
N ASN A 41 -21.43 -5.00 -3.80
CA ASN A 41 -20.40 -5.50 -2.89
C ASN A 41 -20.14 -4.54 -1.72
N ALA A 42 -20.16 -3.23 -1.95
CA ALA A 42 -20.06 -2.23 -0.88
C ALA A 42 -21.24 -2.31 0.11
N HIS A 43 -22.46 -2.51 -0.37
CA HIS A 43 -23.63 -2.72 0.51
C HIS A 43 -23.48 -4.00 1.33
N GLY A 44 -22.97 -5.10 0.74
CA GLY A 44 -22.66 -6.31 1.49
C GLY A 44 -21.61 -6.11 2.60
N ILE A 45 -20.65 -5.20 2.40
CA ILE A 45 -19.69 -4.80 3.46
C ILE A 45 -20.41 -4.00 4.56
N VAL A 46 -21.28 -3.06 4.18
CA VAL A 46 -22.09 -2.31 5.16
C VAL A 46 -22.91 -3.25 6.02
N ASP A 47 -23.59 -4.22 5.41
CA ASP A 47 -24.38 -5.22 6.15
C ASP A 47 -23.50 -6.04 7.12
N LEU A 48 -22.32 -6.43 6.68
CA LEU A 48 -21.35 -7.13 7.53
C LEU A 48 -20.88 -6.26 8.70
N GLU A 49 -20.54 -4.99 8.45
CA GLU A 49 -20.07 -4.06 9.49
C GLU A 49 -21.17 -3.74 10.50
N GLN A 50 -22.42 -3.58 10.04
CA GLN A 50 -23.58 -3.44 10.92
C GLN A 50 -23.79 -4.68 11.79
N LEU A 51 -23.71 -5.87 11.20
CA LEU A 51 -23.81 -7.13 11.96
C LEU A 51 -22.72 -7.24 13.04
N LEU A 52 -21.50 -6.75 12.76
CA LEU A 52 -20.38 -6.75 13.69
C LEU A 52 -20.38 -5.55 14.66
N GLY A 53 -21.25 -4.55 14.44
CA GLY A 53 -21.31 -3.32 15.23
C GLY A 53 -20.09 -2.41 15.06
N ILE A 54 -19.51 -2.40 13.85
CA ILE A 54 -18.29 -1.63 13.51
C ILE A 54 -18.51 -0.64 12.36
N ASP A 55 -19.74 -0.40 11.93
CA ASP A 55 -20.14 0.57 10.90
C ASP A 55 -20.03 2.03 11.41
N ILE A 56 -18.81 2.49 11.62
CA ILE A 56 -18.53 3.78 12.28
C ILE A 56 -18.27 4.95 11.31
N GLU A 57 -18.14 4.69 10.01
CA GLU A 57 -17.69 5.65 8.99
C GLU A 57 -18.57 6.90 8.98
N GLY A 58 -19.89 6.73 8.91
CA GLY A 58 -20.82 7.84 8.92
C GLY A 58 -20.81 8.63 10.24
N GLY A 59 -20.59 7.95 11.36
CA GLY A 59 -20.43 8.57 12.67
C GLY A 59 -19.15 9.42 12.74
N VAL A 60 -18.04 8.86 12.27
CA VAL A 60 -16.73 9.54 12.24
C VAL A 60 -16.77 10.76 11.33
N GLN A 61 -17.30 10.62 10.10
CA GLN A 61 -17.37 11.73 9.16
C GLN A 61 -18.23 12.87 9.71
N ARG A 62 -19.43 12.58 10.25
CA ARG A 62 -20.29 13.60 10.87
C ARG A 62 -19.64 14.28 12.08
N ALA A 63 -18.95 13.55 12.93
CA ALA A 63 -18.27 14.10 14.11
C ALA A 63 -17.13 15.05 13.75
N LEU A 64 -16.53 14.87 12.57
CA LEU A 64 -15.41 15.68 12.10
C LEU A 64 -15.81 16.75 11.09
N ASP A 65 -17.06 16.78 10.65
CA ASP A 65 -17.53 17.71 9.63
C ASP A 65 -17.25 19.17 10.03
N GLY A 66 -16.77 19.96 9.09
CA GLY A 66 -16.40 21.37 9.31
C GLY A 66 -15.16 21.59 10.19
N SER A 67 -14.53 20.54 10.71
CA SER A 67 -13.36 20.68 11.59
C SER A 67 -12.05 20.84 10.83
N SER A 68 -11.08 21.54 11.42
CA SER A 68 -9.70 21.60 10.93
C SER A 68 -9.02 20.21 10.95
N LEU A 69 -9.50 19.29 11.79
CA LEU A 69 -8.99 17.94 11.84
C LEU A 69 -9.37 17.17 10.58
N LEU A 70 -10.60 17.29 10.07
CA LEU A 70 -11.01 16.66 8.80
C LEU A 70 -10.18 17.20 7.64
N TRP A 71 -9.97 18.53 7.60
CA TRP A 71 -9.07 19.14 6.61
C TRP A 71 -7.66 18.54 6.66
N LEU A 72 -7.09 18.36 7.85
CA LEU A 72 -5.79 17.74 8.03
C LEU A 72 -5.78 16.27 7.57
N LEU A 73 -6.82 15.50 7.91
CA LEU A 73 -6.94 14.08 7.53
C LEU A 73 -7.05 13.90 6.01
N ASN A 74 -7.74 14.81 5.29
CA ASN A 74 -7.75 14.82 3.83
C ASN A 74 -6.33 14.97 3.24
N HIS A 75 -5.52 15.86 3.80
CA HIS A 75 -4.14 16.02 3.36
C HIS A 75 -3.25 14.83 3.76
N ILE A 76 -3.47 14.24 4.92
CA ILE A 76 -2.78 13.01 5.36
C ILE A 76 -3.10 11.85 4.41
N TYR A 77 -4.35 11.69 3.99
CA TYR A 77 -4.75 10.67 3.01
C TYR A 77 -3.92 10.80 1.73
N LEU A 78 -3.89 11.98 1.12
CA LEU A 78 -3.12 12.22 -0.11
C LEU A 78 -1.61 12.03 0.12
N ALA A 79 -1.09 12.58 1.22
CA ALA A 79 0.33 12.51 1.53
C ALA A 79 0.79 11.08 1.85
N ALA A 80 -0.06 10.22 2.38
CA ALA A 80 0.30 8.87 2.80
C ALA A 80 0.92 8.06 1.64
N GLN A 81 0.28 8.06 0.48
CA GLN A 81 0.76 7.33 -0.69
C GLN A 81 1.77 8.11 -1.52
N LEU A 82 1.53 9.41 -1.72
CA LEU A 82 2.30 10.21 -2.69
C LEU A 82 3.61 10.75 -2.11
N VAL A 83 3.68 10.92 -0.78
CA VAL A 83 4.83 11.56 -0.12
C VAL A 83 5.49 10.62 0.89
N VAL A 84 4.70 10.02 1.81
CA VAL A 84 5.27 9.28 2.94
C VAL A 84 5.84 7.93 2.51
N VAL A 85 5.15 7.18 1.67
CA VAL A 85 5.68 5.90 1.16
C VAL A 85 6.97 6.10 0.36
N PRO A 86 7.04 6.96 -0.68
CA PRO A 86 8.31 7.18 -1.38
C PRO A 86 9.37 7.85 -0.50
N GLY A 87 8.98 8.76 0.39
CA GLY A 87 9.91 9.38 1.36
C GLY A 87 10.53 8.36 2.31
N ALA A 88 9.74 7.43 2.85
CA ALA A 88 10.22 6.33 3.68
C ALA A 88 11.20 5.43 2.91
N LEU A 89 10.86 5.07 1.67
CA LEU A 89 11.75 4.29 0.81
C LEU A 89 13.08 5.01 0.56
N ILE A 90 13.07 6.32 0.26
CA ILE A 90 14.29 7.11 0.06
C ILE A 90 15.14 7.18 1.34
N VAL A 91 14.51 7.44 2.48
CA VAL A 91 15.21 7.52 3.77
C VAL A 91 15.85 6.18 4.12
N LEU A 92 15.10 5.08 3.99
CA LEU A 92 15.58 3.73 4.26
C LEU A 92 16.68 3.31 3.25
N PHE A 93 16.53 3.64 1.96
CA PHE A 93 17.56 3.38 0.96
C PHE A 93 18.90 4.01 1.31
N ARG A 94 18.87 5.23 1.86
CA ARG A 94 20.07 5.96 2.25
C ARG A 94 20.66 5.54 3.59
N ARG A 95 19.80 5.05 4.52
CA ARG A 95 20.19 4.83 5.92
C ARG A 95 20.28 3.37 6.34
N SER A 96 19.49 2.48 5.71
CA SER A 96 19.43 1.08 6.08
C SER A 96 18.94 0.21 4.93
N ARG A 97 19.87 -0.30 4.16
CA ARG A 97 19.59 -1.15 3.00
C ARG A 97 18.68 -2.33 3.35
N LYS A 98 18.91 -2.95 4.51
CA LYS A 98 18.11 -4.07 5.01
C LYS A 98 16.62 -3.69 5.14
N HIS A 99 16.32 -2.58 5.84
CA HIS A 99 14.93 -2.16 6.05
C HIS A 99 14.29 -1.62 4.75
N TYR A 100 15.09 -1.00 3.89
CA TYR A 100 14.66 -0.62 2.55
C TYR A 100 14.19 -1.83 1.74
N GLU A 101 14.99 -2.87 1.64
CA GLU A 101 14.65 -4.07 0.88
C GLU A 101 13.45 -4.80 1.46
N GLN A 102 13.31 -4.83 2.78
CA GLN A 102 12.13 -5.37 3.45
C GLN A 102 10.86 -4.59 3.08
N LEU A 103 10.87 -3.26 3.20
CA LEU A 103 9.71 -2.43 2.85
C LEU A 103 9.37 -2.53 1.36
N ARG A 104 10.37 -2.41 0.48
CA ARG A 104 10.21 -2.56 -0.97
C ARG A 104 9.54 -3.89 -1.33
N ASN A 105 10.09 -4.99 -0.83
CA ASN A 105 9.59 -6.33 -1.14
C ASN A 105 8.18 -6.53 -0.59
N THR A 106 7.89 -5.99 0.61
CA THR A 106 6.54 -5.99 1.17
C THR A 106 5.56 -5.25 0.26
N ILE A 107 5.89 -4.03 -0.17
CA ILE A 107 5.03 -3.23 -1.06
C ILE A 107 4.76 -3.97 -2.38
N LEU A 108 5.82 -4.47 -3.03
CA LEU A 108 5.70 -5.17 -4.31
C LEU A 108 4.87 -6.45 -4.20
N ALA A 109 5.11 -7.25 -3.16
CA ALA A 109 4.35 -8.48 -2.93
C ALA A 109 2.89 -8.16 -2.54
N THR A 110 2.65 -7.12 -1.75
CA THR A 110 1.30 -6.66 -1.40
C THR A 110 0.52 -6.26 -2.66
N TRP A 111 1.11 -5.53 -3.59
CA TRP A 111 0.48 -5.21 -4.88
C TRP A 111 0.09 -6.47 -5.66
N LEU A 112 1.00 -7.45 -5.75
CA LEU A 112 0.72 -8.70 -6.46
C LEU A 112 -0.44 -9.49 -5.83
N VAL A 113 -0.60 -9.45 -4.51
CA VAL A 113 -1.73 -10.09 -3.81
C VAL A 113 -3.02 -9.28 -3.96
N ALA A 114 -2.94 -7.94 -3.93
CA ALA A 114 -4.12 -7.09 -4.01
C ALA A 114 -4.75 -7.04 -5.41
N LEU A 115 -3.94 -7.10 -6.49
CA LEU A 115 -4.43 -7.01 -7.86
C LEU A 115 -5.54 -8.02 -8.19
N PRO A 116 -5.39 -9.34 -7.94
CA PRO A 116 -6.45 -10.30 -8.19
C PRO A 116 -7.69 -10.05 -7.33
N ILE A 117 -7.55 -9.52 -6.11
CA ILE A 117 -8.69 -9.18 -5.26
C ILE A 117 -9.49 -8.05 -5.89
N TYR A 118 -8.85 -6.99 -6.35
CA TYR A 118 -9.53 -5.89 -7.05
C TYR A 118 -10.24 -6.35 -8.32
N ALA A 119 -9.66 -7.32 -9.04
CA ALA A 119 -10.25 -7.86 -10.26
C ALA A 119 -11.48 -8.75 -10.00
N LEU A 120 -11.41 -9.57 -8.95
CA LEU A 120 -12.43 -10.58 -8.64
C LEU A 120 -13.52 -10.07 -7.71
N PHE A 121 -13.23 -9.06 -6.92
CA PHE A 121 -14.13 -8.47 -5.93
C PHE A 121 -14.02 -6.94 -5.93
N PRO A 122 -14.50 -6.27 -6.99
CA PRO A 122 -14.53 -4.81 -7.04
C PRO A 122 -15.46 -4.27 -5.96
N VAL A 123 -15.03 -3.24 -5.24
CA VAL A 123 -15.82 -2.61 -4.18
C VAL A 123 -15.77 -1.09 -4.32
N ALA A 124 -16.94 -0.47 -4.37
CA ALA A 124 -17.04 0.98 -4.34
C ALA A 124 -16.67 1.52 -2.94
N PRO A 125 -15.88 2.60 -2.86
CA PRO A 125 -15.62 3.23 -1.56
C PRO A 125 -16.90 3.84 -0.97
N PRO A 126 -16.96 4.04 0.36
CA PRO A 126 -18.15 4.57 1.05
C PRO A 126 -18.76 5.81 0.38
N ARG A 127 -17.93 6.75 -0.09
CA ARG A 127 -18.35 7.99 -0.78
C ARG A 127 -19.07 7.75 -2.12
N LEU A 128 -18.90 6.58 -2.75
CA LEU A 128 -19.55 6.20 -4.02
C LEU A 128 -20.66 5.15 -3.84
N ALA A 129 -20.80 4.58 -2.64
CA ALA A 129 -21.75 3.50 -2.37
C ALA A 129 -23.19 3.98 -2.14
N GLY A 130 -23.47 5.29 -2.17
CA GLY A 130 -24.81 5.83 -1.98
C GLY A 130 -25.34 5.74 -0.54
N ILE A 131 -24.46 5.56 0.45
CA ILE A 131 -24.80 5.36 1.88
C ILE A 131 -24.75 6.65 2.71
N GLY A 132 -24.77 7.81 2.06
CA GLY A 132 -24.82 9.11 2.73
C GLY A 132 -23.47 9.67 3.17
N LEU A 133 -22.33 9.03 2.82
CA LEU A 133 -21.00 9.61 2.97
C LEU A 133 -20.64 10.47 1.76
N VAL A 134 -19.85 11.53 2.02
CA VAL A 134 -19.45 12.49 0.99
C VAL A 134 -17.94 12.44 0.72
N ASP A 135 -17.54 12.83 -0.48
CA ASP A 135 -16.13 13.01 -0.84
C ASP A 135 -15.58 14.32 -0.25
N THR A 136 -14.96 14.20 0.91
CA THR A 136 -14.39 15.36 1.60
C THR A 136 -13.05 15.81 1.00
N ILE A 137 -12.35 14.93 0.26
CA ILE A 137 -11.07 15.25 -0.38
C ILE A 137 -11.31 16.24 -1.52
N THR A 138 -12.19 15.91 -2.45
CA THR A 138 -12.55 16.82 -3.55
C THR A 138 -13.06 18.16 -3.00
N ALA A 139 -13.90 18.13 -1.95
CA ALA A 139 -14.47 19.34 -1.38
C ALA A 139 -13.44 20.25 -0.70
N GLN A 140 -12.38 19.72 -0.09
CA GLN A 140 -11.50 20.49 0.79
C GLN A 140 -10.04 20.63 0.31
N THR A 141 -9.58 19.84 -0.66
CA THR A 141 -8.18 19.87 -1.10
C THR A 141 -7.99 20.41 -2.52
N GLY A 142 -9.06 20.56 -3.29
CA GLY A 142 -9.00 20.91 -4.70
C GLY A 142 -8.53 19.76 -5.61
N VAL A 143 -8.28 18.56 -5.06
CA VAL A 143 -7.97 17.35 -5.83
C VAL A 143 -9.28 16.64 -6.16
N ALA A 144 -9.75 16.81 -7.39
CA ALA A 144 -10.96 16.14 -7.86
C ALA A 144 -10.69 14.65 -8.07
N LEU A 145 -11.14 13.80 -7.13
CA LEU A 145 -10.97 12.34 -7.21
C LEU A 145 -11.76 11.71 -8.36
N ASP A 146 -12.86 12.33 -8.75
CA ASP A 146 -13.75 11.92 -9.85
C ASP A 146 -13.33 12.46 -11.22
N SER A 147 -12.25 13.27 -11.30
CA SER A 147 -11.78 13.81 -12.56
C SER A 147 -11.23 12.72 -13.50
N LYS A 148 -11.40 12.89 -14.81
CA LYS A 148 -10.85 11.96 -15.82
C LYS A 148 -9.35 11.72 -15.66
N LEU A 149 -8.59 12.74 -15.25
CA LEU A 149 -7.15 12.61 -14.99
C LEU A 149 -6.91 11.69 -13.78
N THR A 150 -7.59 11.93 -12.69
CA THR A 150 -7.40 11.17 -11.44
C THR A 150 -7.89 9.72 -11.62
N THR A 151 -9.08 9.50 -12.18
CA THR A 151 -9.63 8.17 -12.46
C THR A 151 -8.84 7.40 -13.50
N SER A 152 -8.07 8.10 -14.37
CA SER A 152 -7.09 7.43 -15.23
C SER A 152 -5.87 6.90 -14.47
N MET A 153 -5.60 7.34 -13.25
CA MET A 153 -4.42 6.97 -12.46
C MET A 153 -4.68 5.92 -11.38
N TYR A 154 -5.93 5.75 -10.93
CA TYR A 154 -6.30 4.76 -9.92
C TYR A 154 -7.63 4.06 -10.26
N ASN A 155 -7.93 2.92 -9.64
CA ASN A 155 -9.20 2.22 -9.80
C ASN A 155 -10.19 2.71 -8.73
N GLU A 156 -11.30 3.32 -9.14
CA GLU A 156 -12.33 3.85 -8.23
C GLU A 156 -13.02 2.76 -7.41
N TYR A 157 -13.04 1.51 -7.92
CA TYR A 157 -13.69 0.36 -7.29
C TYR A 157 -12.70 -0.58 -6.61
N ALA A 158 -11.56 -0.06 -6.19
CA ALA A 158 -10.52 -0.80 -5.47
C ALA A 158 -10.49 -0.42 -3.98
N ALA A 159 -11.66 -0.40 -3.32
CA ALA A 159 -11.71 -0.10 -1.90
C ALA A 159 -11.13 -1.24 -1.05
N VAL A 160 -11.41 -2.51 -1.38
CA VAL A 160 -10.90 -3.69 -0.66
C VAL A 160 -9.81 -4.41 -1.48
N PRO A 161 -8.64 -4.62 -0.91
CA PRO A 161 -8.09 -4.20 0.39
C PRO A 161 -7.54 -2.78 0.38
N SER A 162 -7.60 -2.06 1.53
CA SER A 162 -7.02 -0.71 1.64
C SER A 162 -5.49 -0.73 1.62
N LEU A 163 -4.89 -0.33 0.49
CA LEU A 163 -3.43 -0.18 0.40
C LEU A 163 -2.91 1.03 1.19
N HIS A 164 -3.75 2.03 1.45
CA HIS A 164 -3.38 3.14 2.34
C HIS A 164 -3.08 2.64 3.74
N ALA A 165 -4.00 1.87 4.33
CA ALA A 165 -3.82 1.29 5.66
C ALA A 165 -2.69 0.25 5.68
N GLY A 166 -2.65 -0.65 4.70
CA GLY A 166 -1.62 -1.68 4.60
C GLY A 166 -0.21 -1.09 4.49
N PHE A 167 0.01 -0.13 3.60
CA PHE A 167 1.33 0.51 3.44
C PHE A 167 1.69 1.41 4.62
N ALA A 168 0.70 2.05 5.26
CA ALA A 168 0.96 2.79 6.49
C ALA A 168 1.50 1.86 7.60
N VAL A 169 0.94 0.66 7.74
CA VAL A 169 1.46 -0.37 8.67
C VAL A 169 2.88 -0.79 8.28
N ALA A 170 3.14 -1.10 7.01
CA ALA A 170 4.48 -1.50 6.56
C ALA A 170 5.53 -0.41 6.80
N VAL A 171 5.19 0.86 6.52
CA VAL A 171 6.04 2.03 6.77
C VAL A 171 6.28 2.21 8.26
N SER A 172 5.23 2.10 9.09
CA SER A 172 5.34 2.18 10.56
C SER A 172 6.34 1.16 11.10
N PHE A 173 6.22 -0.10 10.70
CA PHE A 173 7.16 -1.16 11.10
C PHE A 173 8.59 -0.87 10.64
N ALA A 174 8.78 -0.49 9.37
CA ALA A 174 10.11 -0.25 8.81
C ALA A 174 10.82 0.93 9.48
N LEU A 175 10.11 2.04 9.70
CA LEU A 175 10.66 3.23 10.35
C LEU A 175 10.89 3.01 11.85
N ALA A 176 9.97 2.33 12.55
CA ALA A 176 10.13 2.00 13.98
C ALA A 176 11.31 1.06 14.21
N ALA A 177 11.53 0.08 13.31
CA ALA A 177 12.68 -0.84 13.38
C ALA A 177 14.02 -0.14 13.17
N MET A 178 14.07 0.89 12.30
CA MET A 178 15.27 1.69 12.07
C MET A 178 15.51 2.72 13.20
N ALA A 179 14.46 3.21 13.83
CA ALA A 179 14.54 4.31 14.79
C ALA A 179 15.27 3.87 16.08
N THR A 180 16.24 4.67 16.53
CA THR A 180 16.96 4.44 17.79
C THR A 180 16.31 5.19 18.97
N ARG A 181 15.79 6.41 18.74
CA ARG A 181 15.19 7.25 19.78
C ARG A 181 13.71 6.92 19.95
N ARG A 182 13.25 6.79 21.22
CA ARG A 182 11.86 6.46 21.59
C ARG A 182 10.83 7.34 20.87
N ARG A 183 11.07 8.66 20.82
CA ARG A 183 10.16 9.61 20.15
C ARG A 183 9.89 9.25 18.68
N TRP A 184 10.91 8.82 17.94
CA TRP A 184 10.75 8.44 16.53
C TRP A 184 10.05 7.08 16.38
N LYS A 185 10.27 6.16 17.33
CA LYS A 185 9.50 4.90 17.37
C LYS A 185 8.02 5.18 17.60
N VAL A 186 7.70 6.04 18.57
CA VAL A 186 6.31 6.42 18.85
C VAL A 186 5.67 7.09 17.65
N ALA A 187 6.35 8.07 17.03
CA ALA A 187 5.86 8.74 15.82
C ALA A 187 5.60 7.75 14.68
N ALA A 188 6.50 6.79 14.47
CA ALA A 188 6.32 5.75 13.45
C ALA A 188 5.10 4.86 13.77
N TRP A 189 4.88 4.48 15.02
CA TRP A 189 3.73 3.64 15.41
C TRP A 189 2.39 4.39 15.36
N LEU A 190 2.38 5.71 15.56
CA LEU A 190 1.18 6.52 15.43
C LEU A 190 0.77 6.73 13.96
N TRP A 191 1.66 6.49 13.01
CA TRP A 191 1.38 6.72 11.59
C TRP A 191 0.25 5.85 11.05
N ALA A 192 0.29 4.53 11.29
CA ALA A 192 -0.72 3.61 10.80
C ALA A 192 -2.14 3.91 11.33
N PRO A 193 -2.38 4.11 12.65
CA PRO A 193 -3.71 4.49 13.12
C PRO A 193 -4.15 5.87 12.62
N THR A 194 -3.22 6.82 12.41
CA THR A 194 -3.57 8.13 11.83
C THR A 194 -4.06 7.99 10.38
N VAL A 195 -3.39 7.19 9.56
CA VAL A 195 -3.84 6.91 8.18
C VAL A 195 -5.15 6.13 8.18
N SER A 196 -5.31 5.16 9.09
CA SER A 196 -6.58 4.42 9.23
C SER A 196 -7.75 5.34 9.56
N LEU A 197 -7.55 6.29 10.47
CA LEU A 197 -8.57 7.32 10.75
C LEU A 197 -8.82 8.21 9.51
N ALA A 198 -7.77 8.59 8.79
CA ALA A 198 -7.91 9.42 7.60
C ALA A 198 -8.74 8.75 6.51
N VAL A 199 -8.50 7.45 6.21
CA VAL A 199 -9.22 6.74 5.15
C VAL A 199 -10.71 6.56 5.47
N VAL A 200 -11.07 6.39 6.76
CA VAL A 200 -12.45 6.30 7.23
C VAL A 200 -13.12 7.69 7.20
N ALA A 201 -12.50 8.70 7.81
CA ALA A 201 -13.04 10.04 7.92
C ALA A 201 -13.30 10.69 6.54
N THR A 202 -12.47 10.36 5.55
CA THR A 202 -12.59 10.89 4.19
C THR A 202 -13.59 10.13 3.31
N GLY A 203 -14.25 9.09 3.83
CA GLY A 203 -15.22 8.27 3.08
C GLY A 203 -14.59 7.42 1.97
N ASN A 204 -13.28 7.15 2.07
CA ASN A 204 -12.58 6.37 1.04
C ASN A 204 -12.50 4.88 1.33
N HIS A 205 -12.62 4.47 2.60
CA HIS A 205 -12.56 3.07 2.99
C HIS A 205 -13.49 2.75 4.15
N PHE A 206 -14.00 1.53 4.15
CA PHE A 206 -14.65 0.87 5.25
C PHE A 206 -13.63 0.41 6.30
N VAL A 207 -14.06 0.15 7.54
CA VAL A 207 -13.18 -0.47 8.57
C VAL A 207 -12.71 -1.84 8.10
N THR A 208 -13.57 -2.61 7.46
CA THR A 208 -13.27 -3.93 6.89
C THR A 208 -12.15 -3.86 5.83
N ASP A 209 -12.12 -2.79 5.01
CA ASP A 209 -11.06 -2.58 4.03
C ASP A 209 -9.68 -2.42 4.69
N ILE A 210 -9.64 -1.75 5.85
CA ILE A 210 -8.42 -1.57 6.64
C ILE A 210 -7.92 -2.93 7.13
N VAL A 211 -8.80 -3.75 7.70
CA VAL A 211 -8.45 -5.10 8.18
C VAL A 211 -7.92 -5.96 7.03
N ALA A 212 -8.61 -5.96 5.89
CA ALA A 212 -8.18 -6.65 4.69
C ALA A 212 -6.83 -6.13 4.18
N GLY A 213 -6.63 -4.81 4.17
CA GLY A 213 -5.38 -4.17 3.76
C GLY A 213 -4.19 -4.55 4.62
N VAL A 214 -4.38 -4.60 5.95
CA VAL A 214 -3.36 -5.09 6.89
C VAL A 214 -3.07 -6.56 6.66
N ALA A 215 -4.10 -7.41 6.50
CA ALA A 215 -3.93 -8.84 6.26
C ALA A 215 -3.15 -9.11 4.98
N VAL A 216 -3.51 -8.46 3.86
CA VAL A 216 -2.80 -8.59 2.58
C VAL A 216 -1.36 -8.09 2.69
N THR A 217 -1.12 -7.03 3.46
CA THR A 217 0.24 -6.53 3.69
C THR A 217 1.08 -7.49 4.53
N VAL A 218 0.49 -8.16 5.52
CA VAL A 218 1.19 -9.23 6.28
C VAL A 218 1.55 -10.39 5.35
N VAL A 219 0.62 -10.85 4.50
CA VAL A 219 0.90 -11.87 3.47
C VAL A 219 2.02 -11.41 2.54
N GLY A 220 1.97 -10.15 2.05
CA GLY A 220 3.02 -9.56 1.23
C GLY A 220 4.39 -9.52 1.92
N ALA A 221 4.44 -9.21 3.22
CA ALA A 221 5.67 -9.22 4.00
C ALA A 221 6.25 -10.63 4.16
N LEU A 222 5.41 -11.63 4.38
CA LEU A 222 5.82 -13.04 4.48
C LEU A 222 6.33 -13.56 3.14
N THR A 223 5.60 -13.31 2.06
CA THR A 223 5.97 -13.67 0.69
C THR A 223 7.27 -13.02 0.27
N GLY A 224 7.42 -11.71 0.50
CA GLY A 224 8.64 -10.99 0.18
C GLY A 224 9.88 -11.52 0.91
N ARG A 225 9.72 -11.97 2.17
CA ARG A 225 10.80 -12.64 2.94
C ARG A 225 11.12 -14.02 2.39
N ALA A 226 10.11 -14.80 2.02
CA ALA A 226 10.30 -16.16 1.48
C ALA A 226 11.07 -16.10 0.15
N VAL A 227 10.69 -15.22 -0.77
CA VAL A 227 11.39 -15.02 -2.05
C VAL A 227 12.86 -14.67 -1.86
N VAL A 228 13.19 -13.79 -0.91
CA VAL A 228 14.60 -13.43 -0.62
C VAL A 228 15.38 -14.63 -0.09
N ARG A 229 14.78 -15.43 0.80
CA ARG A 229 15.44 -16.64 1.35
C ARG A 229 15.75 -17.68 0.28
N ILE A 230 14.78 -17.96 -0.60
CA ILE A 230 14.96 -18.91 -1.72
C ILE A 230 16.07 -18.42 -2.64
N ALA A 231 16.04 -17.15 -3.07
CA ALA A 231 17.07 -16.58 -3.94
C ALA A 231 18.48 -16.54 -3.30
N SER A 232 18.58 -16.48 -1.96
CA SER A 232 19.87 -16.56 -1.25
C SER A 232 20.35 -17.99 -1.15
N GLY A 233 19.49 -18.98 -0.87
CA GLY A 233 19.84 -20.39 -0.81
C GLY A 233 20.29 -20.96 -2.18
N GLU A 234 19.65 -20.55 -3.28
CA GLU A 234 20.09 -20.93 -4.63
C GLU A 234 21.50 -20.39 -4.98
N ARG A 235 21.88 -19.22 -4.46
CA ARG A 235 23.23 -18.66 -4.67
C ARG A 235 24.30 -19.45 -3.91
N GLU A 236 24.00 -19.92 -2.70
CA GLU A 236 24.93 -20.74 -1.91
C GLU A 236 25.15 -22.11 -2.55
N LEU A 237 24.09 -22.75 -3.09
CA LEU A 237 24.17 -24.02 -3.80
C LEU A 237 24.86 -23.91 -5.18
N GLY A 238 24.66 -22.79 -5.88
CA GLY A 238 25.30 -22.55 -7.19
C GLY A 238 26.76 -22.09 -7.11
N GLY A 239 27.21 -21.56 -5.96
CA GLY A 239 28.59 -21.10 -5.74
C GLY A 239 29.57 -22.19 -5.31
N GLY A 240 29.07 -23.38 -4.90
CA GLY A 240 29.92 -24.51 -4.41
C GLY A 240 30.60 -25.36 -5.48
N GLY A 241 30.43 -25.04 -6.78
CA GLY A 241 30.89 -25.84 -7.89
C GLY A 241 32.28 -25.54 -8.49
N ALA A 242 33.10 -24.70 -7.83
CA ALA A 242 34.49 -24.54 -8.26
C ALA A 242 35.35 -25.65 -7.62
N ALA A 243 35.59 -26.73 -8.35
CA ALA A 243 36.50 -27.80 -7.95
C ALA A 243 37.92 -27.21 -7.71
N PRO A 244 38.61 -27.63 -6.66
CA PRO A 244 40.01 -27.24 -6.48
C PRO A 244 40.85 -27.76 -7.64
N ALA A 245 41.56 -26.85 -8.32
CA ALA A 245 42.55 -27.22 -9.31
C ALA A 245 43.57 -28.16 -8.67
N LEU A 246 43.66 -29.40 -9.18
CA LEU A 246 44.72 -30.34 -8.84
C LEU A 246 46.07 -29.71 -9.20
N ALA A 247 46.85 -29.35 -8.20
CA ALA A 247 48.23 -29.01 -8.36
C ALA A 247 48.99 -30.28 -8.79
N THR A 248 49.33 -30.38 -10.06
CA THR A 248 50.27 -31.37 -10.56
C THR A 248 51.68 -30.90 -10.21
N SER A 249 52.24 -31.51 -9.17
CA SER A 249 53.69 -31.47 -8.91
C SER A 249 54.37 -32.38 -9.93
N GLY A 250 55.22 -31.79 -10.73
CA GLY A 250 56.24 -32.40 -11.60
C GLY A 250 57.50 -31.57 -11.52
#